data_fcb22a4e4bba02336a06b610e06d58c8
#
_entry.id   fcb22a4e4bba02336a06b610e06d58c8
#
_cell.length_a   1.000
_cell.length_b   1.000
_cell.length_c   1.000
_cell.angle_alpha   90.00
_cell.angle_beta   90.00
_cell.angle_gamma   90.00
#
_symmetry.space_group_name_H-M   'P 1'
#
loop_
_entity.id
_entity.type
_entity.pdbx_description
1 polymer ?
#
loop_
_entity_poly.entity_id
_entity_poly.type
_entity_poly.pdbx_seq_one_letter_code
_entity_poly.pdbx_strand_id
1 'polypeptide(L)' 'LERTMTAVPGVEAVHHIHVWAISTTENALTAHVVLTDLPRLEAVKRELKTRLDGAGVHHATLEFESVAENCCDFSD' A
#
# COMPACT_ATOMS: atom_id res chain seq x y z
N LEU A 1 -4.38 1.02 9.50
CA LEU A 1 -4.07 1.28 8.09
C LEU A 1 -3.90 0.01 7.28
N GLU A 2 -3.32 -1.01 7.89
CA GLU A 2 -3.15 -2.25 7.16
C GLU A 2 -4.49 -2.83 6.75
N ARG A 3 -5.47 -2.80 7.63
CA ARG A 3 -6.79 -3.31 7.30
C ARG A 3 -7.43 -2.51 6.18
N THR A 4 -7.26 -1.20 6.23
CA THR A 4 -7.82 -0.35 5.19
C THR A 4 -7.24 -0.72 3.83
N MET A 5 -5.94 -0.99 3.79
CA MET A 5 -5.27 -1.31 2.54
C MET A 5 -5.60 -2.72 2.07
N THR A 6 -5.64 -3.68 2.96
CA THR A 6 -5.92 -5.06 2.56
C THR A 6 -7.38 -5.28 2.20
N ALA A 7 -8.25 -4.35 2.58
CA ALA A 7 -9.66 -4.45 2.21
C ALA A 7 -9.91 -4.09 0.75
N VAL A 8 -8.92 -3.52 0.07
CA VAL A 8 -9.07 -3.14 -1.34
C VAL A 8 -9.08 -4.39 -2.20
N PRO A 9 -10.07 -4.57 -3.07
CA PRO A 9 -10.11 -5.73 -3.96
C PRO A 9 -8.87 -5.78 -4.83
N GLY A 10 -8.25 -6.94 -4.93
CA GLY A 10 -7.03 -7.12 -5.70
C GLY A 10 -5.77 -7.10 -4.88
N VAL A 11 -5.86 -6.70 -3.62
CA VAL A 11 -4.70 -6.68 -2.73
C VAL A 11 -4.66 -8.02 -1.99
N GLU A 12 -3.56 -8.75 -2.17
CA GLU A 12 -3.37 -10.02 -1.48
C GLU A 12 -2.82 -9.78 -0.08
N ALA A 13 -1.83 -8.90 0.02
CA ALA A 13 -1.19 -8.64 1.29
C ALA A 13 -0.46 -7.30 1.22
N VAL A 14 -0.13 -6.77 2.39
CA VAL A 14 0.65 -5.55 2.50
C VAL A 14 1.74 -5.81 3.53
N HIS A 15 2.98 -5.50 3.16
CA HIS A 15 4.13 -5.70 4.03
C HIS A 15 4.90 -4.41 4.24
N HIS A 16 5.73 -4.41 5.25
CA HIS A 16 6.72 -3.34 5.46
C HIS A 16 6.09 -1.97 5.48
N ILE A 17 5.03 -1.84 6.25
CA ILE A 17 4.33 -0.58 6.37
C ILE A 17 5.07 0.31 7.35
N HIS A 18 5.44 1.49 6.88
CA HIS A 18 6.07 2.50 7.72
C HIS A 18 5.28 3.79 7.59
N VAL A 19 4.87 4.34 8.71
CA VAL A 19 4.09 5.58 8.72
C VAL A 19 4.80 6.54 9.66
N TRP A 20 4.97 7.76 9.21
CA TRP A 20 5.58 8.78 10.08
C TRP A 20 4.96 10.13 9.78
N ALA A 21 5.07 11.04 10.74
CA ALA A 21 4.53 12.38 10.60
C ALA A 21 5.56 13.26 9.93
N ILE A 22 5.14 13.96 8.87
CA ILE A 22 5.97 14.97 8.23
C ILE A 22 5.76 16.29 8.94
N SER A 23 4.53 16.57 9.31
CA SER A 23 4.19 17.78 10.02
C SER A 23 3.02 17.46 10.95
N THR A 24 2.48 18.48 11.61
CA THR A 24 1.38 18.26 12.53
C THR A 24 0.10 17.84 11.80
N THR A 25 0.03 18.10 10.49
CA THR A 25 -1.18 17.80 9.74
C THR A 25 -0.96 16.81 8.62
N GLU A 26 0.28 16.36 8.40
CA GLU A 26 0.57 15.48 7.28
C GLU A 26 1.38 14.27 7.71
N ASN A 27 0.98 13.13 7.19
CA ASN A 27 1.68 11.88 7.44
C ASN A 27 2.17 11.30 6.13
N ALA A 28 3.25 10.54 6.20
CA ALA A 28 3.78 9.83 5.05
C ALA A 28 3.77 8.34 5.33
N LEU A 29 3.71 7.56 4.26
CA LEU A 29 3.64 6.12 4.39
C LEU A 29 4.44 5.48 3.26
N THR A 30 5.15 4.39 3.59
CA THR A 30 5.71 3.49 2.58
C THR A 30 5.22 2.09 2.88
N ALA A 31 4.97 1.33 1.83
CA ALA A 31 4.47 -0.03 2.00
C ALA A 31 4.73 -0.84 0.74
N HIS A 32 4.84 -2.16 0.92
CA HIS A 32 4.89 -3.11 -0.18
C HIS A 32 3.51 -3.75 -0.30
N VAL A 33 2.93 -3.67 -1.47
CA VAL A 33 1.60 -4.19 -1.72
C VAL A 33 1.69 -5.35 -2.68
N VAL A 34 1.20 -6.50 -2.26
CA VAL A 34 1.19 -7.69 -3.10
C VAL A 34 -0.18 -7.81 -3.74
N LEU A 35 -0.20 -7.90 -5.07
CA LEU A 35 -1.43 -7.95 -5.84
C LEU A 35 -1.70 -9.36 -6.32
N THR A 36 -2.98 -9.72 -6.38
CA THR A 36 -3.37 -10.99 -6.97
C THR A 36 -3.44 -10.89 -8.48
N ASP A 37 -3.57 -9.67 -9.01
CA ASP A 37 -3.83 -9.46 -10.43
C ASP A 37 -3.17 -8.16 -10.87
N LEU A 38 -2.04 -8.29 -11.55
CA LEU A 38 -1.28 -7.11 -11.99
C LEU A 38 -2.08 -6.18 -12.91
N PRO A 39 -2.91 -6.68 -13.84
CA PRO A 39 -3.70 -5.77 -14.67
C PRO A 39 -4.59 -4.82 -13.88
N ARG A 40 -4.85 -5.12 -12.62
CA ARG A 40 -5.65 -4.25 -11.78
C ARG A 40 -4.82 -3.21 -11.05
N LEU A 41 -3.53 -3.18 -11.31
CA LEU A 41 -2.62 -2.33 -10.54
C LEU A 41 -3.08 -0.87 -10.50
N GLU A 42 -3.48 -0.32 -11.65
CA GLU A 42 -3.89 1.07 -11.69
C GLU A 42 -5.13 1.33 -10.85
N ALA A 43 -6.10 0.43 -10.93
CA ALA A 43 -7.33 0.58 -10.15
C ALA A 43 -7.04 0.45 -8.66
N VAL A 44 -6.20 -0.53 -8.30
CA VAL A 44 -5.83 -0.75 -6.90
C VAL A 44 -5.07 0.45 -6.36
N LYS A 45 -4.14 0.95 -7.15
CA LYS A 45 -3.34 2.10 -6.74
C LYS A 45 -4.21 3.30 -6.45
N ARG A 46 -5.17 3.57 -7.33
CA ARG A 46 -6.08 4.70 -7.16
C ARG A 46 -6.92 4.53 -5.89
N GLU A 47 -7.44 3.33 -5.71
CA GLU A 47 -8.26 3.08 -4.55
C GLU A 47 -7.47 3.20 -3.25
N LEU A 48 -6.24 2.67 -3.25
CA LEU A 48 -5.39 2.75 -2.07
C LEU A 48 -5.10 4.20 -1.72
N LYS A 49 -4.77 5.00 -2.72
CA LYS A 49 -4.47 6.40 -2.45
C LYS A 49 -5.68 7.16 -1.94
N THR A 50 -6.86 6.83 -2.45
CA THR A 50 -8.08 7.46 -1.99
C THR A 50 -8.33 7.12 -0.53
N ARG A 51 -8.15 5.86 -0.16
CA ARG A 51 -8.40 5.43 1.22
C ARG A 51 -7.37 6.02 2.17
N LEU A 52 -6.11 6.09 1.74
CA LEU A 52 -5.06 6.66 2.58
C LEU A 52 -5.28 8.15 2.77
N ASP A 53 -5.71 8.83 1.71
CA ASP A 53 -6.00 10.24 1.81
C ASP A 53 -7.11 10.49 2.83
N GLY A 54 -8.14 9.66 2.82
CA GLY A 54 -9.21 9.77 3.79
C GLY A 54 -8.77 9.49 5.21
N ALA A 55 -7.66 8.78 5.37
CA ALA A 55 -7.12 8.47 6.69
C ALA A 55 -6.05 9.47 7.13
N GLY A 56 -5.84 10.53 6.36
CA GLY A 56 -4.88 11.55 6.73
C GLY A 56 -3.49 11.32 6.18
N VAL A 57 -3.32 10.34 5.30
CA VAL A 57 -2.02 10.05 4.70
C VAL A 57 -2.04 10.58 3.27
N HIS A 58 -1.35 11.69 3.05
CA HIS A 58 -1.36 12.33 1.74
C HIS A 58 -0.10 12.06 0.94
N HIS A 59 0.91 11.49 1.58
CA HIS A 59 2.18 11.17 0.92
C HIS A 59 2.40 9.67 1.08
N ALA A 60 2.09 8.91 0.06
CA ALA A 60 2.21 7.47 0.11
C ALA A 60 3.12 6.98 -1.02
N THR A 61 4.12 6.22 -0.65
CA THR A 61 4.99 5.55 -1.62
C THR A 61 4.68 4.07 -1.54
N LEU A 62 4.14 3.53 -2.61
CA LEU A 62 3.71 2.14 -2.63
C LEU A 62 4.50 1.39 -3.68
N GLU A 63 5.03 0.24 -3.28
CA GLU A 63 5.70 -0.66 -4.20
C GLU A 63 4.80 -1.85 -4.42
N PHE A 64 4.52 -2.15 -5.67
CA PHE A 64 3.58 -3.19 -6.02
C PHE A 64 4.31 -4.42 -6.53
N GLU A 65 3.88 -5.58 -6.07
CA GLU A 65 4.45 -6.85 -6.47
C GLU A 65 3.31 -7.81 -6.74
N SER A 66 3.55 -8.79 -7.61
CA SER A 66 2.53 -9.79 -7.85
C SER A 66 2.78 -10.98 -6.94
N VAL A 67 1.74 -11.78 -6.75
CA VAL A 67 1.85 -12.98 -5.96
C VAL A 67 2.90 -13.92 -6.56
N ALA A 68 3.02 -13.90 -7.88
CA ALA A 68 3.97 -14.77 -8.57
C ALA A 68 5.41 -14.35 -8.33
N GLU A 69 5.62 -13.07 -8.00
CA GLU A 69 6.96 -12.57 -7.72
C GLU A 69 7.14 -12.50 -6.24
N ASN A 70 7.59 -13.49 -5.68
CA ASN A 70 7.67 -13.63 -4.25
C ASN A 70 8.57 -12.59 -3.59
N CYS A 71 7.99 -11.59 -2.98
CA CYS A 71 8.77 -10.57 -2.31
C CYS A 71 9.32 -11.05 -0.98
N CYS A 72 8.88 -12.19 -0.52
CA CYS A 72 9.26 -12.68 0.79
C CYS A 72 10.69 -13.12 0.87
N ASP A 73 11.38 -13.15 -0.26
CA ASP A 73 12.79 -13.47 -0.27
C ASP A 73 13.62 -12.39 0.35
N PHE A 74 13.09 -11.19 0.42
CA PHE A 74 13.84 -10.11 0.99
C PHE A 74 13.67 -10.13 2.48
N SER A 75 14.76 -10.09 3.13
CA SER A 75 14.71 -9.97 4.56
C SER A 75 14.53 -8.53 4.90
N ASP A 76 13.81 -8.30 5.87
CA ASP A 76 13.60 -6.96 6.29
C ASP A 76 13.90 -6.81 7.66
#